data_b56c062bdf047bb39621d0f357c7e39d
#
_entry.id   b56c062bdf047bb39621d0f357c7e39d
#
_cell.length_a   1.000
_cell.length_b   1.000
_cell.length_c   1.000
_cell.angle_alpha   90.00
_cell.angle_beta   90.00
_cell.angle_gamma   90.00
#
_symmetry.space_group_name_H-M   'P 1'
#
loop_
_entity.id
_entity.type
_entity.pdbx_description
1 polymer ?
#
loop_
_entity_poly.entity_id
_entity_poly.type
_entity_poly.pdbx_seq_one_letter_code
_entity_poly.pdbx_strand_id
1 'polypeptide(L)'
;NIYPVKGYSITVGLNDEASQAAAPQVSLLDDETKLVTSRLGKDRFRVAGTAEFNGIDLDIRADRIKPLVNWVNECFPGVDTRRVEPWAGLRPMMPTMLPRVGAGKKANVFYNTGHGHLGWTLSAITAHQLAGHVLQNMGQTVRSFSTPTPAAAAA
;
A
#
# COMPACT_ATOMS: atom_id res chain seq x y z
N ASN A 1 4.35 -16.21 -12.21
CA ASN A 1 3.67 -15.16 -12.98
C ASN A 1 3.10 -14.12 -12.02
N ILE A 2 3.35 -12.84 -12.31
CA ILE A 2 2.78 -11.72 -11.57
C ILE A 2 1.55 -11.25 -12.34
N TYR A 3 0.44 -11.03 -11.64
CA TYR A 3 -0.78 -10.48 -12.21
C TYR A 3 -1.01 -9.05 -11.70
N PRO A 4 -1.31 -8.08 -12.59
CA PRO A 4 -1.63 -6.73 -12.19
C PRO A 4 -3.08 -6.66 -11.67
N VAL A 5 -3.24 -6.49 -10.36
CA VAL A 5 -4.56 -6.29 -9.74
C VAL A 5 -4.77 -4.80 -9.52
N LYS A 6 -5.73 -4.21 -10.25
CA LYS A 6 -6.02 -2.79 -10.16
C LYS A 6 -6.78 -2.46 -8.88
N GLY A 7 -6.28 -1.46 -8.17
CA GLY A 7 -6.96 -0.87 -7.02
C GLY A 7 -7.27 0.59 -7.27
N TYR A 8 -8.28 1.10 -6.58
CA TYR A 8 -8.72 2.48 -6.68
C TYR A 8 -8.58 3.19 -5.33
N SER A 9 -8.44 4.48 -5.38
CA SER A 9 -8.56 5.36 -4.21
C SER A 9 -9.14 6.70 -4.60
N ILE A 10 -9.68 7.37 -3.60
CA ILE A 10 -10.03 8.79 -3.66
C ILE A 10 -9.24 9.54 -2.61
N THR A 11 -8.84 10.76 -2.92
CA THR A 11 -8.33 11.71 -1.93
C THR A 11 -9.34 12.85 -1.82
N VAL A 12 -9.86 13.06 -0.63
CA VAL A 12 -10.79 14.13 -0.30
C VAL A 12 -10.00 15.30 0.29
N GLY A 13 -10.16 16.49 -0.26
CA GLY A 13 -9.62 17.72 0.31
C GLY A 13 -10.47 18.17 1.50
N LEU A 14 -9.87 18.32 2.68
CA LEU A 14 -10.54 18.78 3.89
C LEU A 14 -10.35 20.31 4.01
N ASN A 15 -11.07 21.06 3.17
CA ASN A 15 -10.84 22.49 2.96
C ASN A 15 -11.51 23.39 4.01
N ASP A 16 -12.36 22.83 4.87
CA ASP A 16 -13.09 23.52 5.92
C ASP A 16 -12.95 22.81 7.27
N GLU A 17 -13.20 23.54 8.36
CA GLU A 17 -13.05 23.02 9.72
C GLU A 17 -14.01 21.86 10.02
N ALA A 18 -15.21 21.87 9.44
CA ALA A 18 -16.21 20.83 9.65
C ALA A 18 -15.71 19.50 9.06
N SER A 19 -15.24 19.52 7.80
CA SER A 19 -14.65 18.34 7.14
C SER A 19 -13.38 17.86 7.87
N GLN A 20 -12.54 18.79 8.36
CA GLN A 20 -11.36 18.44 9.13
C GLN A 20 -11.69 17.76 10.45
N ALA A 21 -12.73 18.22 11.14
CA ALA A 21 -13.20 17.63 12.39
C ALA A 21 -13.91 16.28 12.19
N ALA A 22 -14.66 16.13 11.10
CA ALA A 22 -15.42 14.92 10.78
C ALA A 22 -14.54 13.76 10.29
N ALA A 23 -13.43 14.05 9.60
CA ALA A 23 -12.53 13.02 9.08
C ALA A 23 -11.70 12.38 10.20
N PRO A 24 -11.53 11.03 10.22
CA PRO A 24 -10.78 10.34 11.25
C PRO A 24 -9.32 10.75 11.27
N GLN A 25 -8.73 10.81 12.48
CA GLN A 25 -7.30 11.13 12.69
C GLN A 25 -6.41 9.89 12.57
N VAL A 26 -6.97 8.70 12.74
CA VAL A 26 -6.28 7.42 12.65
C VAL A 26 -6.68 6.69 11.38
N SER A 27 -5.81 5.81 10.89
CA SER A 27 -6.15 4.92 9.80
C SER A 27 -7.14 3.87 10.27
N LEU A 28 -8.18 3.63 9.47
CA LEU A 28 -9.22 2.64 9.75
C LEU A 28 -9.23 1.60 8.63
N LEU A 29 -9.58 0.39 8.98
CA LEU A 29 -9.88 -0.69 8.04
C LEU A 29 -11.34 -1.11 8.27
N ASP A 30 -12.15 -1.00 7.23
CA ASP A 30 -13.45 -1.64 7.17
C ASP A 30 -13.27 -3.06 6.64
N ASP A 31 -13.47 -4.03 7.50
CA ASP A 31 -13.24 -5.44 7.16
C ASP A 31 -14.33 -6.02 6.24
N GLU A 32 -15.52 -5.46 6.24
CA GLU A 32 -16.61 -5.89 5.36
C GLU A 32 -16.36 -5.44 3.91
N THR A 33 -16.14 -4.15 3.70
CA THR A 33 -15.93 -3.57 2.36
C THR A 33 -14.48 -3.63 1.88
N LYS A 34 -13.53 -3.99 2.76
CA LYS A 34 -12.08 -3.98 2.51
C LYS A 34 -11.54 -2.61 2.09
N LEU A 35 -12.17 -1.55 2.62
CA LEU A 35 -11.72 -0.18 2.45
C LEU A 35 -10.77 0.22 3.58
N VAL A 36 -9.74 0.96 3.22
CA VAL A 36 -8.74 1.49 4.16
C VAL A 36 -8.71 3.00 4.06
N THR A 37 -8.69 3.66 5.23
CA THR A 37 -8.56 5.11 5.29
C THR A 37 -7.19 5.53 5.79
N SER A 38 -6.76 6.72 5.38
CA SER A 38 -5.55 7.34 5.88
C SER A 38 -5.71 8.86 5.94
N ARG A 39 -5.41 9.46 7.09
CA ARG A 39 -5.27 10.90 7.21
C ARG A 39 -3.89 11.31 6.70
N LEU A 40 -3.85 12.16 5.68
CA LEU A 40 -2.62 12.64 5.05
C LEU A 40 -2.39 14.11 5.41
N GLY A 41 -1.79 14.34 6.56
CA GLY A 41 -1.64 15.69 7.09
C GLY A 41 -2.95 16.26 7.63
N LYS A 42 -3.06 17.59 7.64
CA LYS A 42 -4.23 18.28 8.19
C LYS A 42 -5.41 18.34 7.23
N ASP A 43 -5.13 18.41 5.95
CA ASP A 43 -6.03 18.85 4.88
C ASP A 43 -6.44 17.76 3.88
N ARG A 44 -5.98 16.51 4.04
CA ARG A 44 -6.28 15.43 3.09
C ARG A 44 -6.71 14.15 3.79
N PHE A 45 -7.73 13.53 3.25
CA PHE A 45 -8.26 12.25 3.69
C PHE A 45 -8.35 11.29 2.50
N ARG A 46 -7.62 10.19 2.57
CA ARG A 46 -7.57 9.19 1.51
C ARG A 46 -8.37 7.96 1.90
N VAL A 47 -9.18 7.48 0.97
CA VAL A 47 -9.87 6.19 1.07
C VAL A 47 -9.46 5.33 -0.12
N ALA A 48 -8.99 4.12 0.16
CA ALA A 48 -8.47 3.19 -0.84
C ALA A 48 -9.06 1.80 -0.65
N GLY A 49 -9.25 1.10 -1.75
CA GLY A 49 -9.74 -0.27 -1.70
C GLY A 49 -9.87 -0.89 -3.08
N THR A 50 -10.78 -1.83 -3.17
CA THR A 50 -11.13 -2.58 -4.37
C THR A 50 -10.01 -3.44 -4.96
N ALA A 51 -10.40 -4.45 -5.68
CA ALA A 51 -9.52 -5.30 -6.47
C ALA A 51 -10.21 -5.60 -7.79
N GLU A 52 -9.62 -5.18 -8.89
CA GLU A 52 -10.15 -5.40 -10.23
C GLU A 52 -9.15 -6.19 -11.06
N PHE A 53 -9.62 -7.26 -11.69
CA PHE A 53 -8.85 -8.13 -12.58
C PHE A 53 -9.14 -7.73 -14.03
N ASN A 54 -8.41 -6.74 -14.52
CA ASN A 54 -8.62 -6.15 -15.85
C ASN A 54 -7.30 -6.01 -16.65
N GLY A 55 -6.31 -6.86 -16.37
CA GLY A 55 -5.02 -6.80 -17.05
C GLY A 55 -4.26 -5.48 -16.78
N ILE A 56 -3.49 -5.04 -17.76
CA ILE A 56 -2.72 -3.79 -17.70
C ILE A 56 -3.61 -2.66 -18.23
N ASP A 57 -4.45 -2.13 -17.35
CA ASP A 57 -5.34 -1.02 -17.64
C ASP A 57 -5.33 -0.07 -16.44
N LEU A 58 -5.15 1.24 -16.69
CA LEU A 58 -5.10 2.30 -15.70
C LEU A 58 -6.27 3.27 -15.79
N ASP A 59 -7.25 3.01 -16.64
CA ASP A 59 -8.43 3.84 -16.77
C ASP A 59 -9.18 3.91 -15.43
N ILE A 60 -9.54 5.13 -15.04
CA ILE A 60 -10.28 5.39 -13.82
C ILE A 60 -11.78 5.35 -14.14
N ARG A 61 -12.44 4.30 -13.71
CA ARG A 61 -13.85 4.07 -13.97
C ARG A 61 -14.72 4.70 -12.90
N ALA A 62 -15.70 5.49 -13.30
CA ALA A 62 -16.61 6.20 -12.39
C ALA A 62 -17.43 5.24 -11.51
N ASP A 63 -17.83 4.06 -12.05
CA ASP A 63 -18.53 3.02 -11.31
C ASP A 63 -17.70 2.39 -10.19
N ARG A 64 -16.37 2.50 -10.26
CA ARG A 64 -15.43 2.03 -9.23
C ARG A 64 -15.09 3.11 -8.20
N ILE A 65 -15.23 4.38 -8.57
CA ILE A 65 -15.02 5.52 -7.66
C ILE A 65 -16.26 5.78 -6.80
N LYS A 66 -17.46 5.69 -7.38
CA LYS A 66 -18.71 5.97 -6.71
C LYS A 66 -18.90 5.20 -5.37
N PRO A 67 -18.59 3.90 -5.26
CA PRO A 67 -18.71 3.19 -3.99
C PRO A 67 -17.83 3.75 -2.88
N LEU A 68 -16.59 4.23 -3.20
CA LEU A 68 -15.72 4.85 -2.20
C LEU A 68 -16.31 6.17 -1.69
N VAL A 69 -16.86 6.99 -2.60
CA VAL A 69 -17.53 8.24 -2.22
C VAL A 69 -18.77 7.97 -1.36
N ASN A 70 -19.60 7.00 -1.75
CA ASN A 70 -20.79 6.63 -0.98
C ASN A 70 -20.42 6.17 0.44
N TRP A 71 -19.39 5.32 0.56
CA TRP A 71 -18.92 4.85 1.86
C TRP A 71 -18.44 6.01 2.76
N VAL A 72 -17.73 7.01 2.18
CA VAL A 72 -17.35 8.21 2.95
C VAL A 72 -18.60 8.97 3.43
N ASN A 73 -19.60 9.17 2.56
CA ASN A 73 -20.81 9.88 2.92
C ASN A 73 -21.61 9.18 4.02
N GLU A 74 -21.61 7.85 4.03
CA GLU A 74 -22.28 7.04 5.04
C GLU A 74 -21.54 7.06 6.39
N CYS A 75 -20.24 6.83 6.36
CA CYS A 75 -19.44 6.70 7.58
C CYS A 75 -19.03 8.06 8.17
N PHE A 76 -18.84 9.08 7.33
CA PHE A 76 -18.34 10.41 7.72
C PHE A 76 -19.17 11.53 7.08
N PRO A 77 -20.45 11.68 7.44
CA PRO A 77 -21.37 12.60 6.74
C PRO A 77 -20.98 14.08 6.84
N GLY A 78 -20.06 14.44 7.74
CA GLY A 78 -19.52 15.79 7.83
C GLY A 78 -18.35 16.07 6.88
N VAL A 79 -17.89 15.09 6.11
CA VAL A 79 -16.80 15.26 5.14
C VAL A 79 -17.38 15.67 3.78
N ASP A 80 -16.92 16.80 3.24
CA ASP A 80 -17.36 17.28 1.92
C ASP A 80 -16.71 16.47 0.78
N THR A 81 -17.49 15.61 0.14
CA THR A 81 -17.05 14.76 -0.97
C THR A 81 -17.41 15.30 -2.36
N ARG A 82 -17.87 16.54 -2.48
CA ARG A 82 -18.24 17.13 -3.79
C ARG A 82 -17.07 17.20 -4.77
N ARG A 83 -15.85 17.23 -4.23
CA ARG A 83 -14.62 17.19 -5.02
C ARG A 83 -13.67 16.15 -4.43
N VAL A 84 -13.39 15.12 -5.20
CA VAL A 84 -12.43 14.07 -4.83
C VAL A 84 -11.42 13.90 -5.96
N GLU A 85 -10.19 13.58 -5.62
CA GLU A 85 -9.14 13.21 -6.57
C GLU A 85 -9.10 11.69 -6.68
N PRO A 86 -9.59 11.10 -7.78
CA PRO A 86 -9.54 9.68 -8.00
C PRO A 86 -8.15 9.24 -8.47
N TRP A 87 -7.77 8.03 -8.09
CA TRP A 87 -6.54 7.41 -8.53
C TRP A 87 -6.72 5.91 -8.70
N ALA A 88 -5.99 5.32 -9.65
CA ALA A 88 -5.91 3.89 -9.83
C ALA A 88 -4.46 3.44 -9.99
N GLY A 89 -4.16 2.21 -9.56
CA GLY A 89 -2.83 1.63 -9.70
C GLY A 89 -2.86 0.10 -9.70
N LEU A 90 -1.82 -0.49 -10.28
CA LEU A 90 -1.68 -1.93 -10.46
C LEU A 90 -0.80 -2.52 -9.35
N ARG A 91 -1.39 -3.42 -8.55
CA ARG A 91 -0.64 -4.19 -7.54
C ARG A 91 -0.03 -5.42 -8.20
N PRO A 92 1.28 -5.63 -8.10
CA PRO A 92 1.93 -6.80 -8.67
C PRO A 92 1.68 -8.03 -7.79
N MET A 93 0.55 -8.71 -8.01
CA MET A 93 0.12 -9.82 -7.17
C MET A 93 0.72 -11.14 -7.65
N MET A 94 1.25 -11.92 -6.71
CA MET A 94 1.66 -13.30 -6.94
C MET A 94 0.51 -14.25 -6.53
N PRO A 95 0.35 -15.40 -7.19
CA PRO A 95 -0.67 -16.40 -6.78
C PRO A 95 -0.52 -16.86 -5.34
N THR A 96 0.70 -16.86 -4.81
CA THR A 96 1.03 -17.23 -3.43
C THR A 96 0.81 -16.09 -2.43
N MET A 97 0.50 -14.89 -2.89
CA MET A 97 0.45 -13.64 -2.10
C MET A 97 1.79 -13.25 -1.45
N LEU A 98 2.86 -13.98 -1.72
CA LEU A 98 4.20 -13.72 -1.20
C LEU A 98 5.10 -13.14 -2.30
N PRO A 99 5.96 -12.17 -1.98
CA PRO A 99 6.93 -11.63 -2.93
C PRO A 99 7.97 -12.69 -3.32
N ARG A 100 8.47 -12.56 -4.53
CA ARG A 100 9.63 -13.34 -4.97
C ARG A 100 10.91 -12.54 -4.71
N VAL A 101 11.72 -13.04 -3.78
CA VAL A 101 13.03 -12.46 -3.44
C VAL A 101 14.11 -13.54 -3.64
N GLY A 102 15.21 -13.21 -4.30
CA GLY A 102 16.35 -14.10 -4.45
C GLY A 102 16.85 -14.28 -5.89
N ALA A 103 17.73 -15.26 -6.08
CA ALA A 103 18.36 -15.53 -7.35
C ALA A 103 17.38 -16.01 -8.44
N GLY A 104 17.63 -15.58 -9.66
CA GLY A 104 16.95 -16.02 -10.87
C GLY A 104 17.51 -17.34 -11.42
N LYS A 105 16.93 -17.78 -12.55
CA LYS A 105 17.42 -18.96 -13.26
C LYS A 105 18.73 -18.68 -14.05
N LYS A 106 18.97 -17.43 -14.43
CA LYS A 106 20.19 -17.00 -15.13
C LYS A 106 21.18 -16.47 -14.12
N ALA A 107 22.47 -16.69 -14.35
CA ALA A 107 23.53 -16.12 -13.54
C ALA A 107 23.42 -14.58 -13.49
N ASN A 108 23.70 -14.01 -12.32
CA ASN A 108 23.65 -12.56 -12.05
C ASN A 108 22.28 -11.90 -12.26
N VAL A 109 21.21 -12.68 -12.28
CA VAL A 109 19.83 -12.17 -12.28
C VAL A 109 19.21 -12.44 -10.93
N PHE A 110 18.67 -11.39 -10.33
CA PHE A 110 18.01 -11.46 -9.02
C PHE A 110 16.62 -10.84 -9.11
N TYR A 111 15.70 -11.33 -8.29
CA TYR A 111 14.33 -10.84 -8.23
C TYR A 111 14.02 -10.25 -6.85
N ASN A 112 13.34 -9.11 -6.84
CA ASN A 112 12.67 -8.52 -5.69
C ASN A 112 11.36 -7.92 -6.18
N THR A 113 10.31 -8.74 -6.27
CA THR A 113 9.09 -8.38 -6.99
C THR A 113 7.87 -9.15 -6.49
N GLY A 114 6.69 -8.76 -6.94
CA GLY A 114 5.46 -9.48 -6.60
C GLY A 114 4.91 -9.18 -5.21
N HIS A 115 5.20 -7.99 -4.65
CA HIS A 115 4.85 -7.61 -3.28
C HIS A 115 3.35 -7.34 -3.08
N GLY A 116 2.55 -7.32 -4.13
CA GLY A 116 1.13 -7.02 -4.04
C GLY A 116 0.85 -5.66 -3.39
N HIS A 117 0.02 -5.65 -2.34
CA HIS A 117 -0.31 -4.45 -1.58
C HIS A 117 0.64 -4.17 -0.40
N LEU A 118 1.62 -5.04 -0.15
CA LEU A 118 2.54 -4.95 1.00
C LEU A 118 3.94 -4.46 0.61
N GLY A 119 4.13 -3.91 -0.60
CA GLY A 119 5.43 -3.51 -1.10
C GLY A 119 6.16 -2.51 -0.20
N TRP A 120 5.46 -1.50 0.28
CA TRP A 120 6.02 -0.53 1.22
C TRP A 120 6.42 -1.20 2.55
N THR A 121 5.49 -1.96 3.14
CA THR A 121 5.70 -2.62 4.44
C THR A 121 6.87 -3.59 4.42
N LEU A 122 7.03 -4.34 3.33
CA LEU A 122 8.06 -5.37 3.20
C LEU A 122 9.38 -4.85 2.58
N SER A 123 9.45 -3.58 2.17
CA SER A 123 10.58 -3.03 1.40
C SER A 123 11.93 -3.26 2.05
N ALA A 124 12.07 -2.95 3.33
CA ALA A 124 13.35 -3.06 4.04
C ALA A 124 13.81 -4.51 4.17
N ILE A 125 12.91 -5.42 4.58
CA ILE A 125 13.28 -6.82 4.78
C ILE A 125 13.60 -7.53 3.47
N THR A 126 12.83 -7.27 2.41
CA THR A 126 13.07 -7.89 1.10
C THR A 126 14.32 -7.32 0.42
N ALA A 127 14.63 -6.05 0.61
CA ALA A 127 15.89 -5.45 0.16
C ALA A 127 17.09 -6.10 0.88
N HIS A 128 17.00 -6.30 2.20
CA HIS A 128 18.04 -6.98 2.97
C HIS A 128 18.27 -8.43 2.51
N GLN A 129 17.19 -9.19 2.33
CA GLN A 129 17.26 -10.56 1.82
C GLN A 129 17.91 -10.61 0.43
N LEU A 130 17.50 -9.70 -0.47
CA LEU A 130 18.09 -9.62 -1.80
C LEU A 130 19.58 -9.29 -1.76
N ALA A 131 19.99 -8.33 -0.93
CA ALA A 131 21.40 -7.99 -0.74
C ALA A 131 22.19 -9.22 -0.28
N GLY A 132 21.64 -10.05 0.59
CA GLY A 132 22.21 -11.33 1.00
C GLY A 132 22.48 -12.27 -0.16
N HIS A 133 21.50 -12.48 -1.01
CA HIS A 133 21.65 -13.32 -2.20
C HIS A 133 22.71 -12.80 -3.17
N VAL A 134 22.75 -11.47 -3.38
CA VAL A 134 23.75 -10.84 -4.25
C VAL A 134 25.16 -11.03 -3.71
N LEU A 135 25.38 -10.74 -2.42
CA LEU A 135 26.69 -10.86 -1.79
C LEU A 135 27.18 -12.31 -1.75
N GLN A 136 26.31 -13.27 -1.45
CA GLN A 136 26.64 -14.70 -1.54
C GLN A 136 27.08 -15.10 -2.94
N ASN A 137 26.41 -14.60 -3.98
CA ASN A 137 26.82 -14.86 -5.36
C ASN A 137 28.20 -14.23 -5.70
N MET A 138 28.59 -13.18 -5.00
CA MET A 138 29.90 -12.53 -5.12
C MET A 138 30.96 -13.14 -4.17
N GLY A 139 30.66 -14.21 -3.45
CA GLY A 139 31.56 -14.82 -2.47
C GLY A 139 31.75 -14.00 -1.20
N GLN A 140 30.81 -13.08 -0.91
CA GLN A 140 30.84 -12.22 0.28
C GLN A 140 29.76 -12.61 1.27
N THR A 141 29.95 -12.24 2.55
CA THR A 141 28.97 -12.49 3.62
C THR A 141 28.26 -11.21 4.01
N VAL A 142 26.94 -11.26 4.16
CA VAL A 142 26.15 -10.14 4.71
C VAL A 142 26.43 -10.03 6.20
N ARG A 143 26.73 -8.83 6.69
CA ARG A 143 26.65 -8.57 8.13
C ARG A 143 25.21 -8.68 8.56
N SER A 144 24.91 -9.54 9.57
CA SER A 144 23.60 -9.62 10.18
C SER A 144 23.20 -8.25 10.75
N PHE A 145 21.92 -7.86 10.60
CA PHE A 145 21.40 -6.77 11.41
C PHE A 145 21.46 -7.20 12.86
N SER A 146 22.36 -6.59 13.64
CA SER A 146 22.21 -6.62 15.09
C SER A 146 20.97 -5.79 15.41
N THR A 147 19.91 -6.44 15.92
CA THR A 147 18.83 -5.70 16.58
C THR A 147 19.44 -4.81 17.64
N PRO A 148 19.17 -3.48 17.63
CA PRO A 148 19.60 -2.64 18.72
C PRO A 148 19.00 -3.22 20.01
N THR A 149 19.85 -3.54 20.98
CA THR A 149 19.41 -3.93 22.30
C THR A 149 18.54 -2.77 22.83
N PRO A 150 17.28 -3.03 23.29
CA PRO A 150 16.49 -1.98 23.88
C PRO A 150 17.32 -1.38 25.00
N ALA A 151 17.56 -0.05 24.95
CA ALA A 151 18.17 0.66 26.05
C ALA A 151 17.33 0.36 27.30
N ALA A 152 17.97 -0.21 28.32
CA ALA A 152 17.32 -0.47 29.60
C ALA A 152 16.65 0.84 30.02
N ALA A 153 15.33 0.83 30.20
CA ALA A 153 14.61 1.94 30.77
C ALA A 153 15.22 2.20 32.15
N ALA A 154 15.94 3.32 32.27
CA ALA A 154 16.46 3.76 33.53
C ALA A 154 15.26 4.07 34.45
N ALA A 155 15.24 3.40 35.58
CA ALA A 155 14.28 3.56 36.66
C ALA A 155 14.33 4.98 37.26
#